data_1008857a715473b4b5682b57c132ab99
#
_entry.id   1008857a715473b4b5682b57c132ab99
#
_cell.length_a   1.000
_cell.length_b   1.000
_cell.length_c   1.000
_cell.angle_alpha   90.00
_cell.angle_beta   90.00
_cell.angle_gamma   90.00
#
_symmetry.space_group_name_H-M   'P 1'
#
loop_
_entity.id
_entity.type
_entity.pdbx_description
1 polymer ?
#
loop_
_entity_poly.entity_id
_entity_poly.type
_entity_poly.pdbx_seq_one_letter_code
_entity_poly.pdbx_strand_id
1 'polypeptide(L)'
;MENGPPPIFVRARERVSVLEAVGMNEINKVFAVTDAMGIHRESVVIPLGTGKGRVRKLLNGKLEIIVDAETPIDEWLKGLPELIRAAMSP
;
A
#
# COMPACT_ATOMS: atom_id res chain seq x y z
N MET A 1 25.09 -16.85 25.18
CA MET A 1 24.89 -16.60 24.68
C MET A 1 24.55 -16.68 24.09
N GLU A 2 24.34 -16.99 24.30
CA GLU A 2 24.01 -17.07 23.75
C GLU A 2 23.46 -16.80 23.25
N ASN A 3 23.03 -16.79 23.21
CA ASN A 3 22.34 -16.48 22.59
C ASN A 3 21.96 -15.50 22.20
N GLY A 4 21.83 -14.96 22.17
CA GLY A 4 21.54 -13.58 22.11
C GLY A 4 21.61 -12.90 20.81
N PRO A 5 22.55 -13.16 20.00
CA PRO A 5 22.70 -12.48 18.71
C PRO A 5 21.48 -12.49 17.80
N PRO A 6 20.68 -13.51 17.81
CA PRO A 6 19.52 -13.57 16.89
C PRO A 6 18.65 -12.33 16.86
N PRO A 7 18.39 -11.67 17.97
CA PRO A 7 17.57 -10.48 17.92
C PRO A 7 18.10 -9.39 16.99
N ILE A 8 19.42 -9.32 16.89
CA ILE A 8 20.02 -8.30 16.03
C ILE A 8 19.73 -8.59 14.56
N PHE A 9 19.83 -9.84 14.19
CA PHE A 9 19.53 -10.23 12.82
C PHE A 9 18.09 -9.98 12.48
N VAL A 10 17.21 -10.29 13.41
CA VAL A 10 15.79 -10.11 13.17
C VAL A 10 15.50 -8.64 12.90
N ARG A 11 16.08 -7.74 13.67
CA ARG A 11 15.84 -6.33 13.48
C ARG A 11 16.30 -5.85 12.10
N ALA A 12 17.46 -6.33 11.67
CA ALA A 12 17.96 -5.93 10.36
C ALA A 12 17.02 -6.39 9.26
N ARG A 13 16.55 -7.62 9.35
CA ARG A 13 15.61 -8.13 8.35
C ARG A 13 14.28 -7.41 8.41
N GLU A 14 13.85 -7.06 9.60
CA GLU A 14 12.61 -6.35 9.74
C GLU A 14 12.66 -4.99 9.05
N ARG A 15 13.81 -4.31 9.15
CA ARG A 15 13.93 -3.03 8.45
C ARG A 15 13.82 -3.19 6.96
N VAL A 16 14.45 -4.21 6.42
CA VAL A 16 14.37 -4.48 4.99
C VAL A 16 12.93 -4.78 4.60
N SER A 17 12.25 -5.61 5.39
CA SER A 17 10.86 -5.94 5.10
C SER A 17 9.96 -4.72 5.14
N VAL A 18 10.18 -3.84 6.11
CA VAL A 18 9.36 -2.63 6.22
C VAL A 18 9.54 -1.74 4.99
N LEU A 19 10.77 -1.67 4.47
CA LEU A 19 11.04 -0.87 3.29
C LEU A 19 10.45 -1.48 2.01
N GLU A 20 10.19 -2.78 2.02
CA GLU A 20 9.75 -3.49 0.82
C GLU A 20 8.31 -3.95 0.86
N ALA A 21 7.62 -3.77 1.98
CA ALA A 21 6.28 -4.28 2.13
C ALA A 21 5.34 -3.21 2.65
N VAL A 22 4.08 -3.34 2.27
CA VAL A 22 3.03 -2.44 2.75
C VAL A 22 2.60 -2.90 4.13
N GLY A 23 2.64 -1.99 5.11
CA GLY A 23 2.22 -2.30 6.46
C GLY A 23 0.72 -2.06 6.65
N MET A 24 0.20 -2.52 7.78
CA MET A 24 -1.21 -2.36 8.08
C MET A 24 -1.62 -0.90 8.19
N ASN A 25 -0.72 -0.04 8.68
CA ASN A 25 -1.04 1.39 8.76
C ASN A 25 -1.28 1.98 7.38
N GLU A 26 -0.43 1.61 6.42
CA GLU A 26 -0.58 2.10 5.05
C GLU A 26 -1.87 1.56 4.43
N ILE A 27 -2.15 0.28 4.64
CA ILE A 27 -3.36 -0.34 4.11
C ILE A 27 -4.59 0.37 4.67
N ASN A 28 -4.61 0.62 5.98
CA ASN A 28 -5.74 1.30 6.60
C ASN A 28 -5.92 2.72 6.07
N LYS A 29 -4.81 3.43 5.81
CA LYS A 29 -4.89 4.77 5.24
C LYS A 29 -5.44 4.75 3.82
N VAL A 30 -5.04 3.76 3.03
CA VAL A 30 -5.58 3.62 1.67
C VAL A 30 -7.08 3.33 1.74
N PHE A 31 -7.49 2.43 2.61
CA PHE A 31 -8.91 2.12 2.76
C PHE A 31 -9.71 3.33 3.24
N ALA A 32 -9.11 4.18 4.08
CA ALA A 32 -9.81 5.41 4.49
C ALA A 32 -10.14 6.28 3.29
N VAL A 33 -9.23 6.35 2.31
CA VAL A 33 -9.48 7.12 1.10
C VAL A 33 -10.57 6.47 0.25
N THR A 34 -10.47 5.15 0.03
CA THR A 34 -11.46 4.47 -0.81
C THR A 34 -12.83 4.45 -0.13
N ASP A 35 -12.88 4.30 1.19
CA ASP A 35 -14.14 4.37 1.92
C ASP A 35 -14.78 5.74 1.75
N ALA A 36 -13.99 6.80 1.84
CA ALA A 36 -14.49 8.17 1.67
C ALA A 36 -15.03 8.41 0.27
N MET A 37 -14.54 7.67 -0.71
CA MET A 37 -15.02 7.76 -2.09
C MET A 37 -16.17 6.82 -2.38
N GLY A 38 -16.65 6.08 -1.39
CA GLY A 38 -17.77 5.16 -1.56
C GLY A 38 -17.40 3.85 -2.22
N ILE A 39 -16.14 3.48 -2.20
CA ILE A 39 -15.67 2.25 -2.83
C ILE A 39 -15.58 1.15 -1.77
N HIS A 40 -16.25 0.04 -2.01
CA HIS A 40 -16.23 -1.08 -1.06
C HIS A 40 -14.83 -1.70 -0.99
N ARG A 41 -14.42 -2.08 0.21
CA ARG A 41 -13.10 -2.65 0.41
C ARG A 41 -12.90 -3.94 -0.36
N GLU A 42 -13.94 -4.73 -0.52
CA GLU A 42 -13.85 -5.98 -1.26
C GLU A 42 -13.64 -5.75 -2.75
N SER A 43 -13.83 -4.53 -3.22
CA SER A 43 -13.54 -4.16 -4.61
C SER A 43 -12.13 -3.62 -4.79
N VAL A 44 -11.34 -3.60 -3.72
CA VAL A 44 -9.99 -3.01 -3.74
C VAL A 44 -8.96 -4.11 -3.48
N VAL A 45 -7.92 -4.13 -4.29
CA VAL A 45 -6.80 -5.05 -4.13
C VAL A 45 -5.56 -4.21 -3.85
N ILE A 46 -4.90 -4.48 -2.72
CA ILE A 46 -3.68 -3.77 -2.36
C ILE A 46 -2.58 -4.82 -2.25
N PRO A 47 -1.72 -4.97 -3.28
CA PRO A 47 -0.61 -5.90 -3.18
C PRO A 47 0.31 -5.53 -2.03
N LEU A 48 0.87 -6.53 -1.38
CA LEU A 48 1.75 -6.30 -0.25
C LEU A 48 3.11 -5.74 -0.66
N GLY A 49 3.50 -5.95 -1.90
CA GLY A 49 4.72 -5.37 -2.42
C GLY A 49 4.53 -3.91 -2.79
N THR A 50 5.58 -3.12 -2.63
CA THR A 50 5.54 -1.73 -3.04
C THR A 50 6.25 -1.57 -4.39
N GLY A 51 6.01 -0.43 -5.02
CA GLY A 51 6.63 -0.14 -6.31
C GLY A 51 6.44 1.34 -6.58
N LYS A 52 6.26 1.69 -7.84
CA LYS A 52 5.84 3.04 -8.17
C LYS A 52 4.34 3.11 -7.94
N GLY A 53 3.92 4.07 -7.15
CA GLY A 53 2.51 4.20 -6.80
C GLY A 53 1.65 4.37 -8.03
N ARG A 54 0.61 3.56 -8.13
CA ARG A 54 -0.34 3.70 -9.21
C ARG A 54 -1.61 2.96 -8.90
N VAL A 55 -2.65 3.28 -9.66
CA VAL A 55 -3.96 2.68 -9.51
C VAL A 55 -4.42 2.23 -10.88
N ARG A 56 -4.99 1.04 -10.95
CA ARG A 56 -5.56 0.58 -12.22
C ARG A 56 -6.77 -0.31 -11.95
N LYS A 57 -7.63 -0.39 -12.94
CA LYS A 57 -8.80 -1.25 -12.87
C LYS A 57 -8.45 -2.60 -13.48
N LEU A 58 -8.70 -3.66 -12.74
CA LEU A 58 -8.41 -5.01 -13.18
C LEU A 58 -9.53 -5.53 -14.07
N LEU A 59 -9.24 -6.60 -14.80
CA LEU A 59 -10.23 -7.20 -15.69
C LEU A 59 -11.46 -7.70 -14.96
N ASN A 60 -11.29 -8.09 -13.69
CA ASN A 60 -12.42 -8.56 -12.89
C ASN A 60 -13.24 -7.42 -12.29
N GLY A 61 -12.93 -6.19 -12.65
CA GLY A 61 -13.65 -5.02 -12.15
C GLY A 61 -13.14 -4.46 -10.84
N LYS A 62 -12.18 -5.12 -10.22
CA LYS A 62 -11.62 -4.62 -8.97
C LYS A 62 -10.57 -3.55 -9.24
N LEU A 63 -10.32 -2.74 -8.24
CA LEU A 63 -9.36 -1.64 -8.31
C LEU A 63 -8.07 -2.08 -7.62
N GLU A 64 -6.96 -2.05 -8.34
CA GLU A 64 -5.66 -2.39 -7.77
C GLU A 64 -4.93 -1.10 -7.43
N ILE A 65 -4.48 -1.00 -6.18
CA ILE A 65 -3.76 0.18 -5.70
C ILE A 65 -2.38 -0.27 -5.25
N ILE A 66 -1.34 0.18 -5.96
CA ILE A 66 0.04 -0.14 -5.63
C ILE A 66 0.61 1.06 -4.88
N VAL A 67 1.01 0.82 -3.63
CA VAL A 67 1.52 1.89 -2.78
C VAL A 67 2.90 2.31 -3.24
N ASP A 68 3.13 3.62 -3.27
CA ASP A 68 4.41 4.18 -3.71
C ASP A 68 5.46 3.97 -2.63
N ALA A 69 6.58 3.36 -3.01
CA ALA A 69 7.68 3.10 -2.09
C ALA A 69 8.57 4.31 -1.88
N GLU A 70 8.53 5.28 -2.80
CA GLU A 70 9.47 6.40 -2.78
C GLU A 70 8.89 7.68 -2.21
N THR A 71 7.58 7.73 -2.04
CA THR A 71 6.91 8.93 -1.53
C THR A 71 6.35 8.61 -0.15
N PRO A 72 6.52 9.53 0.83
CA PRO A 72 5.88 9.32 2.13
C PRO A 72 4.39 9.08 1.95
N ILE A 73 3.85 8.14 2.72
CA ILE A 73 2.48 7.70 2.52
C ILE A 73 1.48 8.86 2.60
N ASP A 74 1.68 9.77 3.55
CA ASP A 74 0.72 10.87 3.71
C ASP A 74 0.73 11.81 2.51
N GLU A 75 1.90 11.99 1.90
CA GLU A 75 1.98 12.82 0.69
C GLU A 75 1.35 12.13 -0.49
N TRP A 76 1.62 10.85 -0.65
CA TRP A 76 1.06 10.09 -1.76
C TRP A 76 -0.45 10.02 -1.69
N LEU A 77 -0.99 9.89 -0.49
CA LEU A 77 -2.44 9.80 -0.31
C LEU A 77 -3.17 11.05 -0.77
N LYS A 78 -2.50 12.19 -0.77
CA LYS A 78 -3.12 13.44 -1.25
C LYS A 78 -3.50 13.36 -2.71
N GLY A 79 -2.72 12.62 -3.51
CA GLY A 79 -3.01 12.46 -4.93
C GLY A 79 -3.78 11.19 -5.26
N LEU A 80 -4.03 10.34 -4.27
CA LEU A 80 -4.67 9.06 -4.52
C LEU A 80 -6.08 9.19 -5.09
N PRO A 81 -6.94 10.10 -4.59
CA PRO A 81 -8.28 10.22 -5.17
C PRO A 81 -8.27 10.51 -6.66
N GLU A 82 -7.31 11.33 -7.12
CA GLU A 82 -7.21 11.62 -8.56
C GLU A 82 -6.79 10.40 -9.35
N LEU A 83 -5.86 9.63 -8.80
CA LEU A 83 -5.43 8.39 -9.45
C LEU A 83 -6.60 7.41 -9.55
N ILE A 84 -7.39 7.32 -8.50
CA ILE A 84 -8.55 6.43 -8.50
C ILE A 84 -9.57 6.89 -9.55
N ARG A 85 -9.87 8.18 -9.60
CA ARG A 85 -10.80 8.68 -10.60
C ARG A 85 -10.32 8.40 -12.01
N ALA A 86 -9.03 8.60 -12.26
CA ALA A 86 -8.47 8.35 -13.57
C ALA A 86 -8.58 6.87 -13.94
N ALA A 87 -8.34 5.97 -12.98
CA ALA A 87 -8.42 4.54 -13.23
C ALA A 87 -9.86 4.08 -13.48
N MET A 88 -10.83 4.76 -12.88
CA MET A 88 -12.23 4.39 -13.03
C MET A 88 -12.90 5.05 -14.21
N SER A 89 -12.25 6.02 -14.82
CA SER A 89 -12.81 6.69 -16.00
C SER A 89 -12.76 5.76 -17.20
N PRO A 90 -13.78 5.79 -18.05
CA PRO A 90 -13.78 4.97 -19.26
C PRO A 90 -12.72 5.40 -20.27
#